data_a794c6f61f73019fc9d754e878f83f66
#
_entry.id   a794c6f61f73019fc9d754e878f83f66
#
_cell.length_a   1.000
_cell.length_b   1.000
_cell.length_c   1.000
_cell.angle_alpha   90.00
_cell.angle_beta   90.00
_cell.angle_gamma   90.00
#
_symmetry.space_group_name_H-M   'P 1'
#
loop_
_entity.id
_entity.type
_entity.pdbx_description
1 polymer ?
#
loop_
_entity_poly.entity_id
_entity_poly.type
_entity_poly.pdbx_seq_one_letter_code
_entity_poly.pdbx_strand_id
1 'polypeptide(L)'
;MDYMTHLLEDTFQTKMVSHRAGRWAMNAFYLQLLLAHGYQVDCSVTPRVDWRGARGAPQGNGGSDYSGYPDNAYFVDADDLRREGTSTLLEVPMSTRLKHAPLFNHLRGAYDRLRGKRRPASVQWLRPRGGNLQEMQRVAEYHLSQGRDYVEFMLHSSEFMPGGSPTFRNEQDIERLYHDLEALFDWLAPQVMGQTLAEYYQIKRGQRPAM
;
A
#
# COMPACT_ATOMS: atom_id res chain seq x y z
N MET A 1 -4.06 -14.07 14.60
CA MET A 1 -5.12 -13.25 13.98
C MET A 1 -6.42 -13.34 14.75
N ASP A 2 -6.93 -14.51 15.04
CA ASP A 2 -8.20 -14.79 15.70
C ASP A 2 -8.45 -13.91 16.94
N TYR A 3 -7.57 -14.00 17.95
CA TYR A 3 -7.66 -13.19 19.16
C TYR A 3 -7.77 -11.67 18.89
N MET A 4 -6.95 -11.14 17.98
CA MET A 4 -6.96 -9.71 17.69
C MET A 4 -8.20 -9.27 16.92
N THR A 5 -8.68 -10.10 16.00
CA THR A 5 -9.93 -9.82 15.27
C THR A 5 -11.10 -9.74 16.25
N HIS A 6 -11.29 -10.76 17.11
CA HIS A 6 -12.36 -10.76 18.11
C HIS A 6 -12.21 -9.59 19.09
N LEU A 7 -11.00 -9.31 19.59
CA LEU A 7 -10.77 -8.20 20.49
C LEU A 7 -11.20 -6.85 19.88
N LEU A 8 -10.87 -6.62 18.61
CA LEU A 8 -11.26 -5.38 17.91
C LEU A 8 -12.77 -5.34 17.66
N GLU A 9 -13.36 -6.46 17.23
CA GLU A 9 -14.81 -6.56 17.00
C GLU A 9 -15.59 -6.33 18.29
N ASP A 10 -15.16 -6.94 19.41
CA ASP A 10 -15.77 -6.76 20.71
C ASP A 10 -15.59 -5.34 21.25
N THR A 11 -14.41 -4.74 21.06
CA THR A 11 -14.12 -3.40 21.54
C THR A 11 -14.91 -2.33 20.80
N PHE A 12 -14.97 -2.43 19.49
CA PHE A 12 -15.60 -1.42 18.63
C PHE A 12 -17.03 -1.76 18.20
N GLN A 13 -17.54 -2.93 18.62
CA GLN A 13 -18.87 -3.44 18.27
C GLN A 13 -19.12 -3.39 16.76
N THR A 14 -18.08 -3.69 15.97
CA THR A 14 -18.11 -3.60 14.51
C THR A 14 -17.31 -4.74 13.88
N LYS A 15 -17.78 -5.24 12.74
CA LYS A 15 -17.07 -6.31 12.01
C LYS A 15 -15.80 -5.77 11.37
N MET A 16 -14.68 -6.47 11.58
CA MET A 16 -13.42 -6.16 10.93
C MET A 16 -13.45 -6.68 9.49
N VAL A 17 -13.44 -5.77 8.52
CA VAL A 17 -13.56 -6.11 7.09
C VAL A 17 -12.33 -5.73 6.26
N SER A 18 -11.47 -4.84 6.77
CA SER A 18 -10.26 -4.41 6.09
C SER A 18 -9.02 -4.71 6.93
N HIS A 19 -7.93 -5.00 6.25
CA HIS A 19 -6.68 -5.40 6.88
C HIS A 19 -5.48 -4.77 6.19
N ARG A 20 -4.42 -4.56 6.95
CA ARG A 20 -3.08 -4.24 6.47
C ARG A 20 -2.05 -4.87 7.37
N ALA A 21 -1.21 -5.73 6.80
CA ALA A 21 -0.15 -6.42 7.55
C ALA A 21 0.89 -5.42 8.07
N GLY A 22 1.25 -5.57 9.34
CA GLY A 22 2.37 -4.85 9.92
C GLY A 22 3.65 -5.11 9.11
N ARG A 23 4.42 -4.04 8.83
CA ARG A 23 5.65 -4.09 8.02
C ARG A 23 5.43 -4.66 6.60
N TRP A 24 4.23 -4.60 6.09
CA TRP A 24 3.86 -5.14 4.77
C TRP A 24 4.15 -6.65 4.62
N ALA A 25 4.13 -7.39 5.74
CA ALA A 25 4.49 -8.81 5.76
C ALA A 25 3.27 -9.68 5.45
N MET A 26 3.05 -9.99 4.18
CA MET A 26 1.97 -10.83 3.69
C MET A 26 2.52 -12.07 3.02
N ASN A 27 1.87 -13.22 3.22
CA ASN A 27 2.21 -14.50 2.60
C ASN A 27 0.96 -15.38 2.39
N ALA A 28 1.14 -16.53 1.75
CA ALA A 28 0.03 -17.44 1.45
C ALA A 28 -0.73 -17.92 2.70
N PHE A 29 -0.02 -18.20 3.79
CA PHE A 29 -0.67 -18.60 5.04
C PHE A 29 -1.53 -17.47 5.62
N TYR A 30 -1.02 -16.24 5.56
CA TYR A 30 -1.75 -15.07 6.03
C TYR A 30 -3.00 -14.79 5.18
N LEU A 31 -2.90 -14.99 3.86
CA LEU A 31 -4.03 -14.93 2.94
C LEU A 31 -5.16 -15.88 3.36
N GLN A 32 -4.83 -17.14 3.65
CA GLN A 32 -5.83 -18.11 4.12
C GLN A 32 -6.51 -17.69 5.42
N LEU A 33 -5.76 -17.09 6.34
CA LEU A 33 -6.34 -16.56 7.57
C LEU A 33 -7.32 -15.41 7.32
N LEU A 34 -6.98 -14.48 6.42
CA LEU A 34 -7.88 -13.38 6.05
C LEU A 34 -9.19 -13.91 5.44
N LEU A 35 -9.09 -14.86 4.53
CA LEU A 35 -10.25 -15.50 3.92
C LEU A 35 -11.11 -16.23 4.96
N ALA A 36 -10.49 -16.99 5.85
CA ALA A 36 -11.19 -17.74 6.91
C ALA A 36 -11.91 -16.83 7.92
N HIS A 37 -11.35 -15.64 8.20
CA HIS A 37 -11.98 -14.64 9.09
C HIS A 37 -12.97 -13.71 8.38
N GLY A 38 -13.17 -13.89 7.07
CA GLY A 38 -14.12 -13.10 6.30
C GLY A 38 -13.71 -11.65 6.06
N TYR A 39 -12.40 -11.35 6.08
CA TYR A 39 -11.90 -10.06 5.61
C TYR A 39 -12.22 -9.86 4.13
N GLN A 40 -12.59 -8.65 3.78
CA GLN A 40 -13.02 -8.29 2.43
C GLN A 40 -11.93 -7.56 1.65
N VAL A 41 -11.10 -6.77 2.35
CA VAL A 41 -10.02 -5.98 1.75
C VAL A 41 -8.72 -6.20 2.48
N ASP A 42 -7.65 -6.39 1.72
CA ASP A 42 -6.28 -6.22 2.19
C ASP A 42 -5.59 -5.10 1.41
N CYS A 43 -4.71 -4.35 2.06
CA CYS A 43 -3.90 -3.29 1.44
C CYS A 43 -2.42 -3.42 1.84
N SER A 44 -1.92 -4.66 1.88
CA SER A 44 -0.55 -4.96 2.29
C SER A 44 0.44 -4.96 1.14
N VAL A 45 -0.01 -5.12 -0.10
CA VAL A 45 0.88 -5.15 -1.26
C VAL A 45 1.45 -3.77 -1.57
N THR A 46 2.76 -3.69 -1.68
CA THR A 46 3.50 -2.49 -2.07
C THR A 46 4.20 -2.74 -3.41
N PRO A 47 3.54 -2.52 -4.54
CA PRO A 47 4.06 -2.89 -5.84
C PRO A 47 5.45 -2.32 -6.10
N ARG A 48 6.30 -3.09 -6.82
CA ARG A 48 7.69 -2.73 -7.18
C ARG A 48 8.67 -2.73 -6.01
N VAL A 49 8.26 -3.06 -4.78
CA VAL A 49 9.11 -3.03 -3.60
C VAL A 49 9.52 -4.45 -3.20
N ASP A 50 10.80 -4.63 -2.94
CA ASP A 50 11.38 -5.88 -2.41
C ASP A 50 11.78 -5.67 -0.94
N TRP A 51 11.01 -6.29 -0.04
CA TRP A 51 11.27 -6.23 1.41
C TRP A 51 12.15 -7.36 1.93
N ARG A 52 12.66 -8.25 1.09
CA ARG A 52 13.49 -9.39 1.54
C ARG A 52 14.71 -8.95 2.34
N GLY A 53 15.24 -7.76 2.07
CA GLY A 53 16.32 -7.16 2.86
C GLY A 53 15.92 -6.67 4.26
N ALA A 54 14.63 -6.48 4.50
CA ALA A 54 14.09 -5.99 5.77
C ALA A 54 13.76 -7.17 6.70
N ARG A 55 14.77 -7.71 7.39
CA ARG A 55 14.65 -8.94 8.19
C ARG A 55 13.58 -8.89 9.28
N GLY A 56 13.27 -7.72 9.83
CA GLY A 56 12.32 -7.57 10.93
C GLY A 56 12.94 -8.00 12.26
N ALA A 57 12.65 -9.19 12.71
CA ALA A 57 13.33 -9.79 13.86
C ALA A 57 14.77 -10.18 13.52
N PRO A 58 15.70 -10.24 14.50
CA PRO A 58 17.11 -10.62 14.25
C PRO A 58 17.27 -11.96 13.51
N GLN A 59 16.34 -12.90 13.73
CA GLN A 59 16.32 -14.23 13.11
C GLN A 59 15.26 -14.35 12.00
N GLY A 60 14.68 -13.22 11.57
CA GLY A 60 13.63 -13.21 10.54
C GLY A 60 14.17 -13.52 9.15
N ASN A 61 13.32 -14.15 8.33
CA ASN A 61 13.66 -14.57 6.98
C ASN A 61 13.56 -13.44 5.94
N GLY A 62 13.29 -12.21 6.36
CA GLY A 62 13.03 -11.07 5.48
C GLY A 62 11.54 -10.85 5.24
N GLY A 63 11.23 -9.76 4.54
CA GLY A 63 9.86 -9.40 4.14
C GLY A 63 9.48 -10.02 2.79
N SER A 64 8.28 -9.66 2.34
CA SER A 64 7.74 -10.11 1.05
C SER A 64 8.40 -9.37 -0.12
N ASP A 65 8.51 -10.04 -1.27
CA ASP A 65 8.93 -9.42 -2.52
C ASP A 65 7.70 -9.09 -3.37
N TYR A 66 7.36 -7.81 -3.44
CA TYR A 66 6.21 -7.32 -4.23
C TYR A 66 6.61 -6.75 -5.60
N SER A 67 7.83 -6.99 -6.06
CA SER A 67 8.33 -6.40 -7.31
C SER A 67 7.56 -6.85 -8.56
N GLY A 68 6.92 -8.02 -8.53
CA GLY A 68 6.13 -8.61 -9.62
C GLY A 68 4.62 -8.67 -9.35
N TYR A 69 4.11 -8.00 -8.35
CA TYR A 69 2.68 -7.98 -8.02
C TYR A 69 1.91 -6.97 -8.89
N PRO A 70 0.61 -7.20 -9.10
CA PRO A 70 -0.25 -6.21 -9.73
C PRO A 70 -0.20 -4.88 -8.97
N ASP A 71 -0.38 -3.79 -9.67
CA ASP A 71 -0.36 -2.44 -9.12
C ASP A 71 -1.70 -1.70 -9.31
N ASN A 72 -2.75 -2.45 -9.61
CA ASN A 72 -4.15 -2.05 -9.58
C ASN A 72 -4.91 -2.97 -8.60
N ALA A 73 -6.09 -2.56 -8.14
CA ALA A 73 -6.92 -3.38 -7.28
C ALA A 73 -7.40 -4.64 -8.01
N TYR A 74 -7.35 -5.80 -7.33
CA TYR A 74 -7.74 -7.08 -7.91
C TYR A 74 -8.28 -8.01 -6.82
N PHE A 75 -9.25 -8.85 -7.16
CA PHE A 75 -9.65 -9.96 -6.32
C PHE A 75 -8.59 -11.05 -6.38
N VAL A 76 -8.15 -11.51 -5.24
CA VAL A 76 -7.00 -12.40 -5.12
C VAL A 76 -7.37 -13.82 -5.53
N ASP A 77 -6.45 -14.53 -6.18
CA ASP A 77 -6.51 -15.99 -6.28
C ASP A 77 -6.25 -16.59 -4.88
N ALA A 78 -7.09 -17.53 -4.45
CA ALA A 78 -7.01 -18.06 -3.10
C ALA A 78 -5.67 -18.79 -2.80
N ASP A 79 -5.00 -19.27 -3.81
CA ASP A 79 -3.74 -20.03 -3.70
C ASP A 79 -2.49 -19.17 -4.00
N ASP A 80 -2.66 -18.04 -4.70
CA ASP A 80 -1.53 -17.17 -5.06
C ASP A 80 -1.91 -15.68 -4.99
N LEU A 81 -1.48 -15.01 -3.94
CA LEU A 81 -1.69 -13.57 -3.73
C LEU A 81 -1.20 -12.69 -4.90
N ARG A 82 -0.32 -13.17 -5.76
CA ARG A 82 0.21 -12.43 -6.91
C ARG A 82 -0.73 -12.44 -8.12
N ARG A 83 -1.78 -13.22 -8.08
CA ARG A 83 -2.68 -13.41 -9.21
C ARG A 83 -4.08 -12.91 -8.91
N GLU A 84 -4.68 -12.34 -9.93
CA GLU A 84 -6.12 -12.12 -9.94
C GLU A 84 -6.85 -13.46 -9.97
N GLY A 85 -7.95 -13.57 -9.20
CA GLY A 85 -8.73 -14.77 -9.08
C GLY A 85 -10.18 -14.49 -8.64
N THR A 86 -10.80 -15.49 -8.05
CA THR A 86 -12.22 -15.49 -7.73
C THR A 86 -12.54 -15.43 -6.24
N SER A 87 -11.54 -15.31 -5.38
CA SER A 87 -11.78 -15.22 -3.93
C SER A 87 -12.64 -13.99 -3.56
N THR A 88 -13.06 -13.92 -2.32
CA THR A 88 -13.81 -12.78 -1.79
C THR A 88 -12.92 -11.65 -1.29
N LEU A 89 -11.59 -11.83 -1.26
CA LEU A 89 -10.65 -10.83 -0.80
C LEU A 89 -10.20 -9.94 -1.95
N LEU A 90 -10.41 -8.63 -1.81
CA LEU A 90 -9.89 -7.61 -2.69
C LEU A 90 -8.55 -7.12 -2.14
N GLU A 91 -7.48 -7.26 -2.89
CA GLU A 91 -6.24 -6.55 -2.64
C GLU A 91 -6.31 -5.15 -3.25
N VAL A 92 -6.04 -4.14 -2.44
CA VAL A 92 -5.92 -2.74 -2.88
C VAL A 92 -4.47 -2.31 -2.67
N PRO A 93 -3.61 -2.48 -3.68
CA PRO A 93 -2.19 -2.21 -3.53
C PRO A 93 -1.89 -0.73 -3.31
N MET A 94 -0.90 -0.46 -2.47
CA MET A 94 -0.41 0.89 -2.20
C MET A 94 -0.05 1.65 -3.47
N SER A 95 -0.47 2.90 -3.60
CA SER A 95 -0.15 3.74 -4.75
C SER A 95 1.34 4.08 -4.79
N THR A 96 2.03 3.47 -5.75
CA THR A 96 3.47 3.62 -5.96
C THR A 96 3.82 3.83 -7.43
N ARG A 97 4.94 4.50 -7.69
CA ARG A 97 5.51 4.62 -9.05
C ARG A 97 7.02 4.50 -9.03
N LEU A 98 7.62 4.13 -10.15
CA LEU A 98 9.06 4.23 -10.32
C LEU A 98 9.48 5.70 -10.46
N LYS A 99 10.52 6.11 -9.73
CA LYS A 99 11.06 7.48 -9.80
C LYS A 99 11.62 7.81 -11.19
N HIS A 100 12.20 6.83 -11.85
CA HIS A 100 12.86 6.97 -13.15
C HIS A 100 12.17 6.10 -14.21
N ALA A 101 12.29 6.52 -15.46
CA ALA A 101 11.76 5.78 -16.60
C ALA A 101 12.27 4.32 -16.62
N PRO A 102 11.49 3.36 -17.14
CA PRO A 102 11.87 1.95 -17.19
C PRO A 102 13.23 1.71 -17.88
N LEU A 103 13.50 2.41 -18.98
CA LEU A 103 14.77 2.31 -19.70
C LEU A 103 15.97 2.70 -18.83
N PHE A 104 15.86 3.80 -18.07
CA PHE A 104 16.93 4.24 -17.15
C PHE A 104 17.16 3.20 -16.05
N ASN A 105 16.09 2.64 -15.48
CA ASN A 105 16.19 1.59 -14.45
C ASN A 105 16.83 0.31 -15.01
N HIS A 106 16.55 -0.05 -16.28
CA HIS A 106 17.18 -1.19 -16.96
C HIS A 106 18.67 -0.98 -17.16
N LEU A 107 19.07 0.17 -17.71
CA LEU A 107 20.48 0.52 -17.93
C LEU A 107 21.27 0.58 -16.63
N ARG A 108 20.68 1.20 -15.60
CA ARG A 108 21.25 1.24 -14.26
C ARG A 108 21.38 -0.15 -13.67
N GLY A 109 20.35 -1.00 -13.81
CA GLY A 109 20.37 -2.37 -13.32
C GLY A 109 21.43 -3.25 -14.01
N ALA A 110 21.67 -3.06 -15.32
CA ALA A 110 22.75 -3.71 -16.03
C ALA A 110 24.13 -3.25 -15.55
N TYR A 111 24.31 -1.92 -15.38
CA TYR A 111 25.54 -1.34 -14.86
C TYR A 111 25.84 -1.81 -13.42
N ASP A 112 24.82 -1.83 -12.55
CA ASP A 112 24.98 -2.30 -11.16
C ASP A 112 25.34 -3.79 -11.11
N ARG A 113 24.76 -4.62 -11.99
CA ARG A 113 25.12 -6.06 -12.13
C ARG A 113 26.59 -6.26 -12.52
N LEU A 114 27.09 -5.48 -13.47
CA LEU A 114 28.50 -5.51 -13.89
C LEU A 114 29.46 -5.12 -12.73
N ARG A 115 28.98 -4.33 -11.78
CA ARG A 115 29.73 -3.93 -10.58
C ARG A 115 29.45 -4.79 -9.35
N GLY A 116 28.74 -5.90 -9.48
CA GLY A 116 28.37 -6.76 -8.35
C GLY A 116 27.45 -6.10 -7.33
N LYS A 117 26.77 -4.98 -7.72
CA LYS A 117 25.86 -4.24 -6.84
C LYS A 117 24.42 -4.57 -7.18
N ARG A 118 23.60 -4.80 -6.15
CA ARG A 118 22.14 -4.90 -6.28
C ARG A 118 21.51 -3.68 -5.60
N ARG A 119 21.17 -2.68 -6.38
CA ARG A 119 20.42 -1.53 -5.87
C ARG A 119 18.95 -1.70 -6.29
N PRO A 120 18.00 -1.67 -5.34
CA PRO A 120 16.59 -1.70 -5.69
C PRO A 120 16.22 -0.48 -6.53
N ALA A 121 15.19 -0.61 -7.36
CA ALA A 121 14.61 0.53 -8.05
C ALA A 121 14.13 1.57 -7.04
N SER A 122 14.32 2.84 -7.36
CA SER A 122 13.79 3.92 -6.52
C SER A 122 12.30 4.04 -6.76
N VAL A 123 11.50 3.75 -5.74
CA VAL A 123 10.04 3.81 -5.75
C VAL A 123 9.57 5.05 -5.01
N GLN A 124 8.67 5.80 -5.61
CA GLN A 124 7.94 6.89 -4.99
C GLN A 124 6.59 6.38 -4.50
N TRP A 125 6.14 6.90 -3.37
CA TRP A 125 4.94 6.46 -2.67
C TRP A 125 3.98 7.62 -2.52
N LEU A 126 2.70 7.33 -2.56
CA LEU A 126 1.69 8.28 -2.11
C LEU A 126 1.68 8.31 -0.57
N ARG A 127 2.76 8.85 -0.01
CA ARG A 127 2.99 8.93 1.42
C ARG A 127 3.64 10.25 1.80
N PRO A 128 3.06 11.01 2.75
CA PRO A 128 3.67 12.22 3.29
C PRO A 128 5.00 11.90 3.99
N ARG A 129 6.00 12.73 3.71
CA ARG A 129 7.33 12.66 4.37
C ARG A 129 7.81 14.05 4.82
N GLY A 130 6.91 15.04 4.78
CA GLY A 130 7.20 16.44 5.04
C GLY A 130 7.86 17.15 3.84
N GLY A 131 7.12 18.05 3.19
CA GLY A 131 7.59 18.81 2.05
C GLY A 131 7.72 18.02 0.74
N ASN A 132 7.01 16.92 0.59
CA ASN A 132 7.02 16.10 -0.63
C ASN A 132 5.69 16.12 -1.41
N LEU A 133 4.90 17.18 -1.28
CA LEU A 133 3.61 17.34 -1.96
C LEU A 133 3.69 17.05 -3.46
N GLN A 134 4.63 17.67 -4.17
CA GLN A 134 4.80 17.44 -5.62
C GLN A 134 5.10 15.98 -5.99
N GLU A 135 5.82 15.25 -5.12
CA GLU A 135 6.07 13.83 -5.33
C GLU A 135 4.77 13.03 -5.20
N MET A 136 3.96 13.33 -4.19
CA MET A 136 2.65 12.69 -3.97
C MET A 136 1.69 12.98 -5.13
N GLN A 137 1.61 14.23 -5.60
CA GLN A 137 0.81 14.59 -6.77
C GLN A 137 1.23 13.80 -8.01
N ARG A 138 2.54 13.68 -8.30
CA ARG A 138 3.04 12.87 -9.43
C ARG A 138 2.72 11.39 -9.32
N VAL A 139 2.66 10.83 -8.08
CA VAL A 139 2.23 9.45 -7.88
C VAL A 139 0.75 9.32 -8.20
N ALA A 140 -0.09 10.21 -7.70
CA ALA A 140 -1.53 10.20 -7.99
C ALA A 140 -1.82 10.42 -9.48
N GLU A 141 -1.20 11.42 -10.12
CA GLU A 141 -1.30 11.64 -11.57
C GLU A 141 -0.93 10.40 -12.38
N TYR A 142 0.16 9.73 -11.99
CA TYR A 142 0.57 8.49 -12.65
C TYR A 142 -0.52 7.44 -12.57
N HIS A 143 -1.12 7.22 -11.38
CA HIS A 143 -2.18 6.22 -11.22
C HIS A 143 -3.43 6.58 -12.04
N LEU A 144 -3.91 7.82 -11.95
CA LEU A 144 -5.07 8.28 -12.70
C LEU A 144 -4.82 8.23 -14.23
N SER A 145 -3.63 8.59 -14.70
CA SER A 145 -3.27 8.52 -16.13
C SER A 145 -3.18 7.08 -16.67
N GLN A 146 -2.98 6.10 -15.81
CA GLN A 146 -3.03 4.68 -16.18
C GLN A 146 -4.45 4.11 -16.16
N GLY A 147 -5.48 4.95 -15.98
CA GLY A 147 -6.89 4.53 -15.92
C GLY A 147 -7.25 3.76 -14.66
N ARG A 148 -6.50 3.94 -13.57
CA ARG A 148 -6.84 3.35 -12.29
C ARG A 148 -7.94 4.15 -11.63
N ASP A 149 -8.85 3.45 -10.99
CA ASP A 149 -10.04 4.04 -10.38
C ASP A 149 -9.87 4.37 -8.89
N TYR A 150 -8.63 4.27 -8.37
CA TYR A 150 -8.31 4.65 -7.00
C TYR A 150 -6.90 5.22 -6.87
N VAL A 151 -6.69 5.96 -5.80
CA VAL A 151 -5.39 6.29 -5.23
C VAL A 151 -5.45 6.02 -3.74
N GLU A 152 -4.43 5.37 -3.20
CA GLU A 152 -4.32 5.05 -1.78
C GLU A 152 -3.08 5.72 -1.20
N PHE A 153 -3.24 6.45 -0.09
CA PHE A 153 -2.13 6.98 0.68
C PHE A 153 -2.01 6.30 2.05
N MET A 154 -0.83 6.35 2.63
CA MET A 154 -0.57 5.75 3.92
C MET A 154 0.14 6.71 4.86
N LEU A 155 -0.32 6.70 6.11
CA LEU A 155 0.29 7.41 7.22
C LEU A 155 0.08 6.60 8.50
N HIS A 156 1.04 6.65 9.42
CA HIS A 156 0.85 6.06 10.75
C HIS A 156 0.24 7.09 11.71
N SER A 157 -0.63 6.67 12.62
CA SER A 157 -1.22 7.56 13.63
C SER A 157 -0.17 8.28 14.47
N SER A 158 0.96 7.65 14.77
CA SER A 158 2.08 8.26 15.47
C SER A 158 2.75 9.41 14.70
N GLU A 159 2.57 9.48 13.39
CA GLU A 159 3.14 10.55 12.55
C GLU A 159 2.40 11.89 12.68
N PHE A 160 1.23 11.89 13.32
CA PHE A 160 0.49 13.12 13.70
C PHE A 160 0.93 13.72 15.05
N MET A 161 1.89 13.13 15.71
CA MET A 161 2.39 13.57 17.00
C MET A 161 3.84 14.02 16.90
N PRO A 162 4.22 15.20 17.41
CA PRO A 162 5.60 15.65 17.43
C PRO A 162 6.51 14.62 18.11
N GLY A 163 7.57 14.18 17.41
CA GLY A 163 8.48 13.16 17.92
C GLY A 163 7.94 11.72 17.88
N GLY A 164 6.70 11.49 17.43
CA GLY A 164 6.11 10.16 17.28
C GLY A 164 6.65 9.37 16.09
N SER A 165 7.44 10.00 15.24
CA SER A 165 8.17 9.36 14.14
C SER A 165 9.52 10.04 13.91
N PRO A 166 10.47 9.36 13.25
CA PRO A 166 11.74 9.98 12.88
C PRO A 166 11.59 11.07 11.80
N THR A 167 10.45 11.13 11.12
CA THR A 167 10.16 12.10 10.05
C THR A 167 9.60 13.40 10.61
N PHE A 168 8.66 13.31 11.55
CA PHE A 168 7.93 14.46 12.12
C PHE A 168 8.33 14.63 13.59
N ARG A 169 9.34 15.47 13.82
CA ARG A 169 10.07 15.54 15.11
C ARG A 169 9.54 16.62 16.04
N ASN A 170 8.91 17.63 15.48
CA ASN A 170 8.45 18.81 16.19
C ASN A 170 7.13 19.34 15.62
N GLU A 171 6.56 20.33 16.27
CA GLU A 171 5.27 20.94 15.86
C GLU A 171 5.33 21.53 14.44
N GLN A 172 6.43 22.14 14.04
CA GLN A 172 6.57 22.70 12.69
C GLN A 172 6.55 21.62 11.61
N ASP A 173 7.06 20.43 11.90
CA ASP A 173 6.99 19.29 10.97
C ASP A 173 5.55 18.79 10.86
N ILE A 174 4.78 18.81 11.95
CA ILE A 174 3.35 18.45 11.97
C ILE A 174 2.53 19.47 11.18
N GLU A 175 2.74 20.78 11.42
CA GLU A 175 2.06 21.81 10.64
C GLU A 175 2.33 21.69 9.14
N ARG A 176 3.57 21.37 8.76
CA ARG A 176 3.93 21.12 7.36
C ARG A 176 3.24 19.86 6.82
N LEU A 177 3.10 18.82 7.63
CA LEU A 177 2.34 17.62 7.26
C LEU A 177 0.88 17.96 6.97
N TYR A 178 0.22 18.71 7.84
CA TYR A 178 -1.17 19.12 7.63
C TYR A 178 -1.31 19.97 6.37
N HIS A 179 -0.43 20.95 6.17
CA HIS A 179 -0.43 21.76 4.96
C HIS A 179 -0.26 20.92 3.69
N ASP A 180 0.67 19.95 3.68
CA ASP A 180 0.87 19.05 2.54
C ASP A 180 -0.37 18.17 2.29
N LEU A 181 -1.05 17.70 3.36
CA LEU A 181 -2.26 16.89 3.24
C LEU A 181 -3.45 17.71 2.73
N GLU A 182 -3.68 18.89 3.27
CA GLU A 182 -4.73 19.80 2.80
C GLU A 182 -4.54 20.12 1.32
N ALA A 183 -3.35 20.56 0.94
CA ALA A 183 -3.03 20.88 -0.46
C ALA A 183 -3.14 19.66 -1.39
N LEU A 184 -2.82 18.46 -0.91
CA LEU A 184 -2.99 17.22 -1.68
C LEU A 184 -4.48 16.90 -1.87
N PHE A 185 -5.28 16.99 -0.81
CA PHE A 185 -6.71 16.67 -0.88
C PHE A 185 -7.49 17.71 -1.67
N ASP A 186 -7.19 19.00 -1.54
CA ASP A 186 -7.78 20.06 -2.36
C ASP A 186 -7.49 19.85 -3.85
N TRP A 187 -6.27 19.44 -4.17
CA TRP A 187 -5.89 19.13 -5.54
C TRP A 187 -6.56 17.85 -6.07
N LEU A 188 -6.78 16.84 -5.22
CA LEU A 188 -7.44 15.58 -5.59
C LEU A 188 -8.97 15.70 -5.66
N ALA A 189 -9.61 16.51 -4.84
CA ALA A 189 -11.06 16.59 -4.68
C ALA A 189 -11.87 16.75 -6.00
N PRO A 190 -11.39 17.50 -7.01
CA PRO A 190 -12.09 17.56 -8.32
C PRO A 190 -11.97 16.28 -9.16
N GLN A 191 -11.07 15.37 -8.82
CA GLN A 191 -10.69 14.22 -9.64
C GLN A 191 -11.12 12.88 -9.03
N VAL A 192 -11.24 12.83 -7.70
CA VAL A 192 -11.53 11.60 -6.95
C VAL A 192 -12.52 11.88 -5.82
N MET A 193 -13.23 10.86 -5.39
CA MET A 193 -14.13 10.90 -4.24
C MET A 193 -13.53 10.08 -3.10
N GLY A 194 -13.50 10.65 -1.89
CA GLY A 194 -13.07 9.93 -0.69
C GLY A 194 -14.02 8.79 -0.35
N GLN A 195 -13.46 7.61 -0.13
CA GLN A 195 -14.23 6.40 0.21
C GLN A 195 -13.48 5.58 1.26
N THR A 196 -14.22 4.84 2.05
CA THR A 196 -13.63 3.78 2.87
C THR A 196 -13.28 2.55 2.02
N LEU A 197 -12.36 1.72 2.49
CA LEU A 197 -12.03 0.45 1.82
C LEU A 197 -13.27 -0.46 1.68
N ALA A 198 -14.18 -0.44 2.65
CA ALA A 198 -15.42 -1.20 2.61
C ALA A 198 -16.36 -0.73 1.49
N GLU A 199 -16.52 0.59 1.30
CA GLU A 199 -17.31 1.16 0.21
C GLU A 199 -16.71 0.84 -1.15
N TYR A 200 -15.39 1.01 -1.28
CA TYR A 200 -14.68 0.65 -2.50
C TYR A 200 -14.81 -0.84 -2.85
N TYR A 201 -14.75 -1.72 -1.84
CA TYR A 201 -15.00 -3.14 -2.02
C TYR A 201 -16.40 -3.41 -2.63
N GLN A 202 -17.45 -2.75 -2.14
CA GLN A 202 -18.80 -2.96 -2.67
C GLN A 202 -18.89 -2.54 -4.14
N ILE A 203 -18.24 -1.45 -4.54
CA ILE A 203 -18.17 -1.00 -5.92
C ILE A 203 -17.47 -2.06 -6.79
N LYS A 204 -16.29 -2.53 -6.37
CA LYS A 204 -15.52 -3.54 -7.12
C LYS A 204 -16.25 -4.88 -7.21
N ARG A 205 -16.93 -5.28 -6.13
CA ARG A 205 -17.77 -6.49 -6.12
C ARG A 205 -18.94 -6.39 -7.11
N GLY A 206 -19.61 -5.23 -7.21
CA GLY A 206 -20.70 -5.00 -8.14
C GLY A 206 -20.28 -4.98 -9.62
N GLN A 207 -18.99 -4.77 -9.89
CA GLN A 207 -18.42 -4.78 -11.24
C GLN A 207 -17.99 -6.18 -11.71
N ARG A 208 -18.02 -7.20 -10.84
CA ARG A 208 -17.70 -8.59 -11.23
C ARG A 208 -18.77 -9.14 -12.15
N PRO A 209 -18.40 -9.84 -13.20
CA PRO A 209 -19.35 -10.61 -13.98
C PRO A 209 -20.07 -11.63 -13.07
N ALA A 210 -21.36 -11.83 -13.27
CA ALA A 210 -22.09 -12.90 -12.58
C ALA A 210 -21.42 -14.25 -12.92
N MET A 211 -21.05 -15.01 -11.90
CA MET A 211 -20.53 -16.37 -12.06
C MET A 211 -21.64 -17.33 -12.44
#